data_ec25db68d794f7df58adae48b826a47a
#
_entry.id   ec25db68d794f7df58adae48b826a47a
#
_cell.length_a   1.000
_cell.length_b   1.000
_cell.length_c   1.000
_cell.angle_alpha   90.00
_cell.angle_beta   90.00
_cell.angle_gamma   90.00
#
_symmetry.space_group_name_H-M   'P 1'
#
loop_
_entity.id
_entity.type
_entity.pdbx_description
1 polymer ?
#
loop_
_entity_poly.entity_id
_entity_poly.type
_entity_poly.pdbx_seq_one_letter_code
_entity_poly.pdbx_strand_id
1 'polypeptide(L)'
;MMDLSVGLLSSKGLFTAQVVLGLAAFCIVLHLFGVYWRLRHVPGPFWARFTNLQRISWVNTKRAHEIHQAVHEKYGEIVQFGPNMVSLANPEWIPTVYPIRPGFPKSNFYRTLMPYTKKGGALPAVFNTRDEELHKRIKSPIAPLFSLSNVLPLEIFVNKTIAVMTEQLDRRFVDSEATFDLADWLQYFAFDVMGTLTFSKRYGFLEQGRDVNDMLSTIWSYMSRAAPMTQIPWFDEVWQKNSFMAMFQKTTGFSILGIVGKYIAERQEARKSQKGIDKDLGDRDMLSHFFEIQATNSSLPPWCVTAWTFSNVIAGSDSTAVVMKTVWYNLLAYPDTLNRLRAELLEAESKKSGGFSKPFPSWKDVCDLPYLDACVLEGIRLHPPFCLPFERVVPKGGIVIGGQYFPQGTVVGMSPYVVNRHKPTFGEDAEIWNPDRWMVPEEKKRKLEASVMTFGAGRRVCLGRHVALLELKKIVPALLLRYEFELVDAKRYKVENSWFFRQYGMDVKVKQRLQQ
;
A
#
# COMPACT_ATOMS: atom_id res chain seq x y z
N MET A 1 -64.39 -15.83 0.00
CA MET A 1 -64.31 -14.70 0.93
C MET A 1 -63.34 -15.10 2.03
N MET A 2 -62.08 -14.74 1.92
CA MET A 2 -61.10 -14.92 2.98
C MET A 2 -61.05 -13.61 3.77
N ASP A 3 -61.49 -13.69 5.01
CA ASP A 3 -61.52 -12.57 5.96
C ASP A 3 -60.08 -12.30 6.45
N LEU A 4 -59.48 -11.23 5.97
CA LEU A 4 -58.22 -10.72 6.45
C LEU A 4 -58.50 -9.90 7.73
N SER A 5 -58.58 -10.55 8.87
CA SER A 5 -58.59 -9.90 10.18
C SER A 5 -57.21 -9.25 10.41
N VAL A 6 -57.09 -7.98 10.08
CA VAL A 6 -56.01 -7.10 10.54
C VAL A 6 -56.13 -7.02 12.07
N GLY A 7 -55.27 -7.76 12.77
CA GLY A 7 -55.22 -7.76 14.23
C GLY A 7 -54.82 -6.38 14.70
N LEU A 8 -55.80 -5.62 15.21
CA LEU A 8 -55.59 -4.38 15.98
C LEU A 8 -54.69 -4.70 17.18
N LEU A 9 -53.47 -4.21 17.17
CA LEU A 9 -52.59 -4.19 18.36
C LEU A 9 -53.40 -3.63 19.52
N SER A 10 -53.57 -4.40 20.59
CA SER A 10 -54.30 -3.93 21.77
C SER A 10 -53.66 -2.64 22.26
N SER A 11 -54.44 -1.73 22.84
CA SER A 11 -53.95 -0.45 23.37
C SER A 11 -52.75 -0.63 24.31
N LYS A 12 -52.67 -1.77 25.02
CA LYS A 12 -51.54 -2.15 25.86
C LYS A 12 -50.30 -2.49 25.01
N GLY A 13 -50.44 -3.14 23.86
CA GLY A 13 -49.32 -3.42 22.95
C GLY A 13 -48.76 -2.17 22.32
N LEU A 14 -49.63 -1.20 21.95
CA LEU A 14 -49.21 0.07 21.40
C LEU A 14 -48.45 0.90 22.45
N PHE A 15 -48.93 0.95 23.70
CA PHE A 15 -48.28 1.62 24.83
C PHE A 15 -46.93 1.00 25.14
N THR A 16 -46.85 -0.33 25.17
CA THR A 16 -45.58 -1.04 25.40
C THR A 16 -44.56 -0.74 24.29
N ALA A 17 -44.98 -0.74 23.00
CA ALA A 17 -44.11 -0.37 21.88
C ALA A 17 -43.59 1.08 21.98
N GLN A 18 -44.47 2.03 22.37
CA GLN A 18 -44.07 3.44 22.59
C GLN A 18 -43.03 3.58 23.72
N VAL A 19 -43.21 2.88 24.83
CA VAL A 19 -42.26 2.87 25.94
C VAL A 19 -40.91 2.29 25.51
N VAL A 20 -40.91 1.16 24.80
CA VAL A 20 -39.69 0.54 24.29
C VAL A 20 -38.98 1.46 23.31
N LEU A 21 -39.69 2.08 22.38
CA LEU A 21 -39.11 3.04 21.44
C LEU A 21 -38.57 4.29 22.16
N GLY A 22 -39.27 4.82 23.18
CA GLY A 22 -38.81 5.91 23.99
C GLY A 22 -37.54 5.61 24.76
N LEU A 23 -37.46 4.42 25.38
CA LEU A 23 -36.24 3.96 26.05
C LEU A 23 -35.08 3.76 25.07
N ALA A 24 -35.34 3.17 23.91
CA ALA A 24 -34.34 3.01 22.87
C ALA A 24 -33.80 4.36 22.37
N ALA A 25 -34.69 5.33 22.10
CA ALA A 25 -34.32 6.69 21.73
C ALA A 25 -33.49 7.39 22.83
N PHE A 26 -33.90 7.25 24.09
CA PHE A 26 -33.15 7.79 25.23
C PHE A 26 -31.74 7.16 25.33
N CYS A 27 -31.62 5.84 25.22
CA CYS A 27 -30.32 5.18 25.21
C CYS A 27 -29.44 5.65 24.06
N ILE A 28 -30.00 5.86 22.85
CA ILE A 28 -29.28 6.40 21.70
C ILE A 28 -28.78 7.82 22.01
N VAL A 29 -29.63 8.69 22.58
CA VAL A 29 -29.23 10.06 22.93
C VAL A 29 -28.12 10.06 23.97
N LEU A 30 -28.22 9.24 25.01
CA LEU A 30 -27.16 9.12 26.03
C LEU A 30 -25.85 8.58 25.39
N HIS A 31 -25.94 7.62 24.50
CA HIS A 31 -24.79 7.10 23.78
C HIS A 31 -24.13 8.20 22.94
N LEU A 32 -24.89 8.91 22.13
CA LEU A 32 -24.40 10.01 21.29
C LEU A 32 -23.79 11.14 22.12
N PHE A 33 -24.41 11.46 23.26
CA PHE A 33 -23.87 12.44 24.22
C PHE A 33 -22.51 11.98 24.78
N GLY A 34 -22.41 10.72 25.23
CA GLY A 34 -21.17 10.16 25.76
C GLY A 34 -20.05 10.16 24.72
N VAL A 35 -20.37 9.79 23.48
CA VAL A 35 -19.45 9.81 22.34
C VAL A 35 -18.97 11.24 22.05
N TYR A 36 -19.90 12.19 21.98
CA TYR A 36 -19.59 13.61 21.78
C TYR A 36 -18.71 14.16 22.91
N TRP A 37 -19.09 13.90 24.17
CA TRP A 37 -18.40 14.43 25.34
C TRP A 37 -16.95 14.00 25.43
N ARG A 38 -16.67 12.78 25.00
CA ARG A 38 -15.34 12.16 25.07
C ARG A 38 -14.27 12.92 24.27
N LEU A 39 -14.61 13.40 23.07
CA LEU A 39 -13.68 14.07 22.15
C LEU A 39 -14.15 15.49 21.76
N ARG A 40 -15.02 16.12 22.56
CA ARG A 40 -15.59 17.45 22.27
C ARG A 40 -14.55 18.55 22.07
N HIS A 41 -13.39 18.40 22.68
CA HIS A 41 -12.28 19.34 22.58
C HIS A 41 -11.52 19.24 21.24
N VAL A 42 -11.70 18.15 20.49
CA VAL A 42 -11.04 17.95 19.22
C VAL A 42 -11.86 18.59 18.09
N PRO A 43 -11.28 19.50 17.30
CA PRO A 43 -11.97 20.09 16.15
C PRO A 43 -12.24 19.04 15.08
N GLY A 44 -13.25 19.28 14.23
CA GLY A 44 -13.58 18.39 13.12
C GLY A 44 -14.96 18.65 12.53
N PRO A 45 -15.29 17.97 11.42
CA PRO A 45 -16.61 18.08 10.80
C PRO A 45 -17.73 17.63 11.74
N PHE A 46 -18.85 18.30 11.67
CA PHE A 46 -19.96 18.09 12.60
C PHE A 46 -20.42 16.62 12.66
N TRP A 47 -20.69 16.00 11.52
CA TRP A 47 -21.18 14.62 11.45
C TRP A 47 -20.14 13.57 11.87
N ALA A 48 -18.86 13.88 11.73
CA ALA A 48 -17.79 12.98 12.17
C ALA A 48 -17.83 12.72 13.69
N ARG A 49 -18.41 13.64 14.46
CA ARG A 49 -18.56 13.51 15.92
C ARG A 49 -19.52 12.39 16.32
N PHE A 50 -20.48 12.05 15.46
CA PHE A 50 -21.59 11.17 15.80
C PHE A 50 -21.59 9.86 15.01
N THR A 51 -21.02 9.84 13.81
CA THR A 51 -21.11 8.68 12.91
C THR A 51 -19.87 8.49 12.02
N ASN A 52 -19.57 7.24 11.70
CA ASN A 52 -18.55 6.90 10.69
C ASN A 52 -19.08 6.98 9.25
N LEU A 53 -20.36 7.29 9.02
CA LEU A 53 -20.94 7.39 7.67
C LEU A 53 -20.22 8.45 6.83
N GLN A 54 -19.77 9.53 7.46
CA GLN A 54 -18.99 10.56 6.77
C GLN A 54 -17.64 10.01 6.26
N ARG A 55 -16.96 9.21 7.06
CA ARG A 55 -15.71 8.53 6.62
C ARG A 55 -15.96 7.58 5.46
N ILE A 56 -17.04 6.83 5.50
CA ILE A 56 -17.46 5.93 4.40
C ILE A 56 -17.71 6.75 3.13
N SER A 57 -18.45 7.87 3.27
CA SER A 57 -18.72 8.78 2.15
C SER A 57 -17.40 9.28 1.52
N TRP A 58 -16.44 9.73 2.31
CA TRP A 58 -15.15 10.18 1.81
C TRP A 58 -14.41 9.09 1.04
N VAL A 59 -14.36 7.88 1.56
CA VAL A 59 -13.69 6.75 0.90
C VAL A 59 -14.40 6.35 -0.39
N ASN A 60 -15.74 6.37 -0.43
CA ASN A 60 -16.52 6.06 -1.62
C ASN A 60 -16.31 7.04 -2.78
N THR A 61 -15.89 8.29 -2.50
CA THR A 61 -15.54 9.25 -3.56
C THR A 61 -14.30 8.83 -4.35
N LYS A 62 -13.50 7.90 -3.86
CA LYS A 62 -12.15 7.55 -4.35
C LYS A 62 -11.15 8.73 -4.30
N ARG A 63 -11.51 9.80 -3.60
CA ARG A 63 -10.70 11.02 -3.39
C ARG A 63 -10.45 11.29 -1.89
N ALA A 64 -10.46 10.24 -1.07
CA ALA A 64 -10.26 10.37 0.38
C ALA A 64 -8.97 11.11 0.74
N HIS A 65 -7.90 10.96 -0.06
CA HIS A 65 -6.62 11.63 0.14
C HIS A 65 -6.74 13.17 0.08
N GLU A 66 -7.43 13.70 -0.93
CA GLU A 66 -7.66 15.14 -1.07
C GLU A 66 -8.58 15.67 0.02
N ILE A 67 -9.65 14.90 0.33
CA ILE A 67 -10.61 15.30 1.37
C ILE A 67 -9.92 15.34 2.74
N HIS A 68 -9.08 14.35 3.07
CA HIS A 68 -8.35 14.33 4.33
C HIS A 68 -7.38 15.51 4.44
N GLN A 69 -6.68 15.84 3.35
CA GLN A 69 -5.81 17.01 3.27
C GLN A 69 -6.59 18.30 3.54
N ALA A 70 -7.68 18.54 2.80
CA ALA A 70 -8.53 19.72 2.94
C ALA A 70 -9.16 19.83 4.35
N VAL A 71 -9.51 18.71 4.96
CA VAL A 71 -10.04 18.68 6.34
C VAL A 71 -8.96 19.09 7.34
N HIS A 72 -7.71 18.65 7.18
CA HIS A 72 -6.61 19.10 8.03
C HIS A 72 -6.24 20.57 7.79
N GLU A 73 -6.27 21.06 6.57
CA GLU A 73 -6.08 22.48 6.25
C GLU A 73 -7.12 23.37 6.95
N LYS A 74 -8.37 22.89 7.02
CA LYS A 74 -9.45 23.63 7.66
C LYS A 74 -9.45 23.60 9.19
N TYR A 75 -9.13 22.44 9.78
CA TYR A 75 -9.31 22.21 11.22
C TYR A 75 -8.01 22.09 12.01
N GLY A 76 -6.86 22.04 11.33
CA GLY A 76 -5.53 21.95 11.92
C GLY A 76 -4.95 20.53 11.97
N GLU A 77 -3.89 20.37 12.74
CA GLU A 77 -3.09 19.14 12.75
C GLU A 77 -3.76 17.97 13.48
N ILE A 78 -4.72 18.25 14.37
CA ILE A 78 -5.45 17.27 15.17
C ILE A 78 -6.93 17.40 14.84
N VAL A 79 -7.50 16.39 14.17
CA VAL A 79 -8.88 16.46 13.66
C VAL A 79 -9.67 15.21 14.00
N GLN A 80 -10.88 15.39 14.51
CA GLN A 80 -11.82 14.29 14.74
C GLN A 80 -12.43 13.81 13.40
N PHE A 81 -12.09 12.60 12.99
CA PHE A 81 -12.56 11.97 11.75
C PHE A 81 -13.76 11.04 11.96
N GLY A 82 -13.99 10.62 13.18
CA GLY A 82 -15.09 9.73 13.53
C GLY A 82 -15.45 9.83 15.02
N PRO A 83 -16.52 9.18 15.47
CA PRO A 83 -16.96 9.22 16.87
C PRO A 83 -15.87 8.90 17.89
N ASN A 84 -14.98 8.00 17.53
CA ASN A 84 -13.85 7.59 18.36
C ASN A 84 -12.54 7.57 17.56
N MET A 85 -12.43 8.38 16.49
CA MET A 85 -11.25 8.39 15.61
C MET A 85 -10.73 9.82 15.45
N VAL A 86 -9.44 9.99 15.69
CA VAL A 86 -8.70 11.24 15.53
C VAL A 86 -7.58 11.05 14.52
N SER A 87 -7.53 11.91 13.52
CA SER A 87 -6.45 12.00 12.54
C SER A 87 -5.42 13.03 12.99
N LEU A 88 -4.15 12.69 12.80
CA LEU A 88 -2.99 13.48 13.18
C LEU A 88 -2.14 13.77 11.94
N ALA A 89 -1.68 15.00 11.77
CA ALA A 89 -0.94 15.44 10.59
C ALA A 89 0.55 15.76 10.84
N ASN A 90 0.91 16.15 12.07
CA ASN A 90 2.28 16.58 12.36
C ASN A 90 3.25 15.37 12.46
N PRO A 91 4.28 15.28 11.60
CA PRO A 91 5.23 14.16 11.59
C PRO A 91 6.05 14.02 12.87
N GLU A 92 6.17 15.04 13.70
CA GLU A 92 6.85 14.94 15.01
C GLU A 92 6.17 13.93 15.94
N TRP A 93 4.90 13.62 15.73
CA TRP A 93 4.16 12.65 16.54
C TRP A 93 4.29 11.20 16.05
N ILE A 94 5.00 10.97 14.93
CA ILE A 94 5.23 9.62 14.39
C ILE A 94 5.85 8.68 15.45
N PRO A 95 6.94 9.04 16.16
CA PRO A 95 7.55 8.16 17.16
C PRO A 95 6.61 7.87 18.35
N THR A 96 5.72 8.80 18.67
CA THR A 96 4.74 8.65 19.75
C THR A 96 3.64 7.67 19.38
N VAL A 97 3.06 7.80 18.18
CA VAL A 97 1.92 6.97 17.73
C VAL A 97 2.39 5.61 17.21
N TYR A 98 3.60 5.55 16.63
CA TYR A 98 4.19 4.34 16.04
C TYR A 98 5.55 3.99 16.66
N PRO A 99 5.60 3.70 17.96
CA PRO A 99 6.85 3.42 18.66
C PRO A 99 7.48 2.09 18.21
N ILE A 100 8.80 1.97 18.43
CA ILE A 100 9.52 0.70 18.25
C ILE A 100 9.11 -0.30 19.35
N ARG A 101 8.90 0.18 20.58
CA ARG A 101 8.44 -0.64 21.71
C ARG A 101 6.93 -0.91 21.62
N PRO A 102 6.40 -2.01 22.21
CA PRO A 102 4.96 -2.21 22.31
C PRO A 102 4.28 -1.03 23.00
N GLY A 103 3.08 -0.66 22.53
CA GLY A 103 2.33 0.44 23.15
C GLY A 103 0.99 0.67 22.48
N PHE A 104 0.97 0.94 21.20
CA PHE A 104 -0.22 1.25 20.43
C PHE A 104 -0.63 0.08 19.53
N PRO A 105 -1.58 -0.78 19.95
CA PRO A 105 -2.06 -1.86 19.10
C PRO A 105 -2.82 -1.31 17.89
N LYS A 106 -2.84 -2.07 16.81
CA LYS A 106 -3.66 -1.78 15.63
C LYS A 106 -5.15 -1.82 15.96
N SER A 107 -5.94 -0.93 15.32
CA SER A 107 -7.40 -0.91 15.47
C SER A 107 -8.09 -2.07 14.72
N ASN A 108 -9.42 -2.18 14.86
CA ASN A 108 -10.22 -3.14 14.11
C ASN A 108 -10.22 -2.90 12.59
N PHE A 109 -9.87 -1.69 12.15
CA PHE A 109 -9.63 -1.36 10.75
C PHE A 109 -8.85 -2.44 9.99
N TYR A 110 -7.80 -2.98 10.58
CA TYR A 110 -6.94 -3.98 9.93
C TYR A 110 -7.56 -5.37 9.79
N ARG A 111 -8.63 -5.70 10.53
CA ARG A 111 -9.33 -6.98 10.40
C ARG A 111 -10.06 -7.08 9.07
N THR A 112 -10.57 -5.98 8.55
CA THR A 112 -11.28 -5.93 7.27
C THR A 112 -10.36 -6.31 6.10
N LEU A 113 -9.05 -6.10 6.25
CA LEU A 113 -8.02 -6.40 5.25
C LEU A 113 -7.45 -7.82 5.36
N MET A 114 -7.94 -8.64 6.30
CA MET A 114 -7.57 -10.05 6.36
C MET A 114 -8.38 -10.84 5.33
N PRO A 115 -7.74 -11.61 4.42
CA PRO A 115 -8.48 -12.46 3.52
C PRO A 115 -9.25 -13.54 4.30
N TYR A 116 -10.49 -13.77 3.89
CA TYR A 116 -11.33 -14.80 4.48
C TYR A 116 -11.02 -16.17 3.87
N THR A 117 -10.91 -17.20 4.69
CA THR A 117 -10.64 -18.56 4.25
C THR A 117 -11.94 -19.38 4.20
N LYS A 118 -12.13 -20.21 3.17
CA LYS A 118 -13.32 -21.06 3.03
C LYS A 118 -13.57 -22.01 4.22
N LYS A 119 -12.55 -22.30 5.01
CA LYS A 119 -12.64 -23.16 6.21
C LYS A 119 -13.15 -22.43 7.46
N GLY A 120 -13.56 -21.16 7.31
CA GLY A 120 -13.92 -20.30 8.43
C GLY A 120 -12.68 -19.65 9.08
N GLY A 121 -12.74 -18.34 9.25
CA GLY A 121 -11.64 -17.54 9.81
C GLY A 121 -10.89 -16.71 8.79
N ALA A 122 -10.21 -15.70 9.27
CA ALA A 122 -9.40 -14.79 8.48
C ALA A 122 -7.92 -15.18 8.59
N LEU A 123 -7.18 -15.09 7.47
CA LEU A 123 -5.74 -15.37 7.44
C LEU A 123 -4.97 -14.14 7.97
N PRO A 124 -4.35 -14.21 9.17
CA PRO A 124 -3.51 -13.13 9.65
C PRO A 124 -2.19 -13.10 8.87
N ALA A 125 -1.71 -11.90 8.61
CA ALA A 125 -0.42 -11.66 7.97
C ALA A 125 0.36 -10.60 8.76
N VAL A 126 1.63 -10.38 8.43
CA VAL A 126 2.49 -9.40 9.10
C VAL A 126 1.86 -8.01 9.12
N PHE A 127 1.22 -7.63 8.00
CA PHE A 127 0.59 -6.31 7.89
C PHE A 127 -0.69 -6.18 8.71
N ASN A 128 -1.60 -7.16 8.67
CA ASN A 128 -2.97 -6.99 9.16
C ASN A 128 -3.22 -7.56 10.57
N THR A 129 -2.33 -8.40 11.12
CA THR A 129 -2.50 -8.90 12.48
C THR A 129 -2.43 -7.80 13.53
N ARG A 130 -3.35 -7.86 14.51
CA ARG A 130 -3.43 -6.93 15.65
C ARG A 130 -2.76 -7.48 16.90
N ASP A 131 -2.57 -8.79 16.94
CA ASP A 131 -1.84 -9.47 18.01
C ASP A 131 -0.34 -9.21 17.85
N GLU A 132 0.25 -8.54 18.83
CA GLU A 132 1.66 -8.12 18.79
C GLU A 132 2.62 -9.30 18.99
N GLU A 133 2.23 -10.32 19.75
CA GLU A 133 3.04 -11.52 19.95
C GLU A 133 3.02 -12.40 18.68
N LEU A 134 1.85 -12.58 18.08
CA LEU A 134 1.73 -13.24 16.78
C LEU A 134 2.53 -12.49 15.72
N HIS A 135 2.42 -11.14 15.69
CA HIS A 135 3.20 -10.33 14.76
C HIS A 135 4.71 -10.57 14.90
N LYS A 136 5.22 -10.53 16.13
CA LYS A 136 6.64 -10.79 16.39
C LYS A 136 7.02 -12.19 15.92
N ARG A 137 6.22 -13.21 16.26
CA ARG A 137 6.45 -14.60 15.91
C ARG A 137 6.52 -14.84 14.40
N ILE A 138 5.63 -14.22 13.61
CA ILE A 138 5.59 -14.43 12.15
C ILE A 138 6.48 -13.45 11.37
N LYS A 139 6.87 -12.30 11.95
CA LYS A 139 7.74 -11.31 11.29
C LYS A 139 9.22 -11.62 11.50
N SER A 140 9.63 -11.93 12.74
CA SER A 140 11.05 -12.04 13.09
C SER A 140 11.83 -13.06 12.24
N PRO A 141 11.27 -14.25 11.91
CA PRO A 141 12.00 -15.23 11.11
C PRO A 141 12.27 -14.81 9.68
N ILE A 142 11.38 -14.01 9.07
CA ILE A 142 11.51 -13.57 7.68
C ILE A 142 12.16 -12.21 7.52
N ALA A 143 12.26 -11.41 8.59
CA ALA A 143 12.80 -10.06 8.53
C ALA A 143 14.23 -9.97 7.93
N PRO A 144 15.15 -10.90 8.22
CA PRO A 144 16.47 -10.89 7.63
C PRO A 144 16.47 -10.99 6.09
N LEU A 145 15.50 -11.71 5.50
CA LEU A 145 15.41 -11.85 4.03
C LEU A 145 15.21 -10.50 3.31
N PHE A 146 14.65 -9.53 4.02
CA PHE A 146 14.38 -8.19 3.49
C PHE A 146 15.46 -7.16 3.85
N SER A 147 16.58 -7.56 4.47
CA SER A 147 17.73 -6.68 4.64
C SER A 147 18.37 -6.36 3.28
N LEU A 148 19.02 -5.20 3.18
CA LEU A 148 19.64 -4.79 1.91
C LEU A 148 20.61 -5.86 1.38
N SER A 149 21.45 -6.42 2.25
CA SER A 149 22.43 -7.47 1.88
C SER A 149 21.77 -8.71 1.28
N ASN A 150 20.58 -9.09 1.75
CA ASN A 150 19.85 -10.27 1.27
C ASN A 150 18.91 -9.95 0.09
N VAL A 151 18.57 -8.67 -0.11
CA VAL A 151 17.78 -8.22 -1.28
C VAL A 151 18.66 -8.02 -2.51
N LEU A 152 19.91 -7.57 -2.36
CA LEU A 152 20.80 -7.33 -3.51
C LEU A 152 21.04 -8.56 -4.42
N PRO A 153 21.20 -9.78 -3.92
CA PRO A 153 21.27 -10.97 -4.79
C PRO A 153 20.03 -11.18 -5.68
N LEU A 154 18.87 -10.62 -5.28
CA LEU A 154 17.64 -10.67 -6.07
C LEU A 154 17.65 -9.73 -7.28
N GLU A 155 18.67 -8.88 -7.43
CA GLU A 155 18.83 -7.97 -8.56
C GLU A 155 18.78 -8.69 -9.91
N ILE A 156 19.26 -9.93 -9.97
CA ILE A 156 19.21 -10.76 -11.18
C ILE A 156 17.77 -10.98 -11.68
N PHE A 157 16.82 -11.13 -10.79
CA PHE A 157 15.41 -11.32 -11.15
C PHE A 157 14.80 -10.02 -11.69
N VAL A 158 15.17 -8.87 -11.09
CA VAL A 158 14.77 -7.54 -11.57
C VAL A 158 15.32 -7.30 -12.96
N ASN A 159 16.61 -7.58 -13.19
CA ASN A 159 17.25 -7.44 -14.51
C ASN A 159 16.58 -8.31 -15.58
N LYS A 160 16.24 -9.56 -15.27
CA LYS A 160 15.50 -10.45 -16.20
C LYS A 160 14.15 -9.86 -16.59
N THR A 161 13.45 -9.23 -15.64
CA THR A 161 12.15 -8.61 -15.92
C THR A 161 12.30 -7.29 -16.69
N ILE A 162 13.34 -6.49 -16.42
CA ILE A 162 13.68 -5.30 -17.22
C ILE A 162 13.98 -5.72 -18.68
N ALA A 163 14.72 -6.81 -18.89
CA ALA A 163 15.02 -7.31 -20.23
C ALA A 163 13.75 -7.64 -21.02
N VAL A 164 12.79 -8.31 -20.39
CA VAL A 164 11.49 -8.59 -21.05
C VAL A 164 10.73 -7.28 -21.31
N MET A 165 10.68 -6.34 -20.37
CA MET A 165 10.02 -5.06 -20.58
C MET A 165 10.62 -4.31 -21.78
N THR A 166 11.95 -4.21 -21.85
CA THR A 166 12.61 -3.52 -22.95
C THR A 166 12.39 -4.22 -24.29
N GLU A 167 12.46 -5.55 -24.35
CA GLU A 167 12.12 -6.34 -25.55
C GLU A 167 10.69 -6.05 -26.04
N GLN A 168 9.72 -6.00 -25.11
CA GLN A 168 8.34 -5.73 -25.48
C GLN A 168 8.12 -4.27 -25.93
N LEU A 169 8.80 -3.31 -25.28
CA LEU A 169 8.74 -1.90 -25.69
C LEU A 169 9.34 -1.72 -27.08
N ASP A 170 10.50 -2.30 -27.36
CA ASP A 170 11.14 -2.26 -28.68
C ASP A 170 10.19 -2.81 -29.76
N ARG A 171 9.69 -4.02 -29.58
CA ARG A 171 8.86 -4.71 -30.56
C ARG A 171 7.50 -4.05 -30.80
N ARG A 172 6.88 -3.48 -29.76
CA ARG A 172 5.49 -3.01 -29.85
C ARG A 172 5.37 -1.53 -30.14
N PHE A 173 6.32 -0.71 -29.67
CA PHE A 173 6.13 0.73 -29.61
C PHE A 173 7.25 1.52 -30.27
N VAL A 174 8.50 1.09 -30.18
CA VAL A 174 9.62 1.81 -30.81
C VAL A 174 9.48 1.76 -32.32
N ASP A 175 9.28 0.57 -32.89
CA ASP A 175 9.21 0.38 -34.34
C ASP A 175 7.92 0.93 -34.95
N SER A 176 6.84 0.95 -34.18
CA SER A 176 5.50 1.36 -34.66
C SER A 176 5.17 2.83 -34.38
N GLU A 177 5.96 3.52 -33.55
CA GLU A 177 5.66 4.87 -33.01
C GLU A 177 4.27 4.96 -32.33
N ALA A 178 3.71 3.83 -31.90
CA ALA A 178 2.39 3.76 -31.29
C ALA A 178 2.38 4.38 -29.89
N THR A 179 1.29 5.04 -29.55
CA THR A 179 1.05 5.56 -28.21
C THR A 179 0.57 4.43 -27.29
N PHE A 180 1.07 4.41 -26.05
CA PHE A 180 0.64 3.44 -25.02
C PHE A 180 0.60 4.09 -23.63
N ASP A 181 -0.17 3.50 -22.71
CA ASP A 181 -0.20 3.94 -21.31
C ASP A 181 1.00 3.36 -20.55
N LEU A 182 2.01 4.17 -20.27
CA LEU A 182 3.20 3.76 -19.50
C LEU A 182 2.83 3.33 -18.07
N ALA A 183 1.76 3.89 -17.51
CA ALA A 183 1.33 3.50 -16.16
C ALA A 183 0.92 2.02 -16.12
N ASP A 184 0.24 1.49 -17.14
CA ASP A 184 -0.09 0.08 -17.22
C ASP A 184 1.18 -0.80 -17.33
N TRP A 185 2.15 -0.41 -18.15
CA TRP A 185 3.41 -1.15 -18.32
C TRP A 185 4.27 -1.17 -17.05
N LEU A 186 4.30 -0.07 -16.29
CA LEU A 186 4.94 -0.04 -14.98
C LEU A 186 4.21 -0.93 -13.96
N GLN A 187 2.87 -1.04 -14.06
CA GLN A 187 2.09 -1.97 -13.26
C GLN A 187 2.42 -3.42 -13.59
N TYR A 188 2.46 -3.76 -14.88
CA TYR A 188 2.83 -5.09 -15.39
C TYR A 188 4.24 -5.48 -14.94
N PHE A 189 5.19 -4.55 -15.05
CA PHE A 189 6.55 -4.73 -14.58
C PHE A 189 6.60 -5.08 -13.09
N ALA A 190 5.96 -4.30 -12.23
CA ALA A 190 5.98 -4.53 -10.78
C ALA A 190 5.37 -5.90 -10.41
N PHE A 191 4.29 -6.33 -11.09
CA PHE A 191 3.71 -7.65 -10.87
C PHE A 191 4.63 -8.78 -11.33
N ASP A 192 5.21 -8.67 -12.51
CA ASP A 192 6.11 -9.69 -13.05
C ASP A 192 7.44 -9.79 -12.28
N VAL A 193 7.94 -8.64 -11.73
CA VAL A 193 9.07 -8.65 -10.79
C VAL A 193 8.71 -9.45 -9.54
N MET A 194 7.57 -9.16 -8.92
CA MET A 194 7.16 -9.88 -7.71
C MET A 194 6.90 -11.36 -7.95
N GLY A 195 6.38 -11.74 -9.13
CA GLY A 195 6.26 -13.12 -9.57
C GLY A 195 7.64 -13.80 -9.64
N THR A 196 8.60 -13.13 -10.25
CA THR A 196 9.96 -13.64 -10.41
C THR A 196 10.70 -13.72 -9.07
N LEU A 197 10.62 -12.69 -8.23
CA LEU A 197 11.24 -12.68 -6.90
C LEU A 197 10.65 -13.73 -5.96
N THR A 198 9.34 -13.97 -6.07
CA THR A 198 8.64 -14.88 -5.15
C THR A 198 8.67 -16.33 -5.62
N PHE A 199 8.54 -16.58 -6.94
CA PHE A 199 8.31 -17.90 -7.50
C PHE A 199 9.33 -18.34 -8.56
N SER A 200 10.32 -17.50 -8.87
CA SER A 200 11.23 -17.66 -10.04
C SER A 200 10.46 -17.71 -11.37
N LYS A 201 9.25 -17.16 -11.42
CA LYS A 201 8.35 -17.24 -12.57
C LYS A 201 7.53 -15.97 -12.71
N ARG A 202 7.55 -15.33 -13.89
CA ARG A 202 6.67 -14.19 -14.20
C ARG A 202 5.22 -14.65 -14.34
N TYR A 203 4.30 -13.74 -14.08
CA TYR A 203 2.87 -13.97 -14.38
C TYR A 203 2.57 -13.84 -15.87
N GLY A 204 3.41 -13.12 -16.63
CA GLY A 204 3.29 -12.92 -18.07
C GLY A 204 2.52 -11.66 -18.46
N PHE A 205 2.43 -10.68 -17.56
CA PHE A 205 1.82 -9.39 -17.87
C PHE A 205 2.55 -8.64 -18.99
N LEU A 206 3.88 -8.58 -18.91
CA LEU A 206 4.72 -7.91 -19.90
C LEU A 206 4.64 -8.61 -21.26
N GLU A 207 4.71 -9.94 -21.30
CA GLU A 207 4.62 -10.69 -22.55
C GLU A 207 3.26 -10.53 -23.24
N GLN A 208 2.17 -10.53 -22.46
CA GLN A 208 0.83 -10.38 -23.01
C GLN A 208 0.44 -8.92 -23.25
N GLY A 209 1.00 -7.96 -22.49
CA GLY A 209 0.66 -6.53 -22.54
C GLY A 209 -0.78 -6.25 -22.11
N ARG A 210 -1.30 -7.05 -21.17
CA ARG A 210 -2.67 -6.94 -20.65
C ARG A 210 -2.78 -7.49 -19.23
N ASP A 211 -3.93 -7.25 -18.58
CA ASP A 211 -4.28 -7.87 -17.30
C ASP A 211 -4.39 -9.39 -17.47
N VAL A 212 -3.48 -10.13 -16.82
CA VAL A 212 -3.43 -11.59 -16.90
C VAL A 212 -4.39 -12.21 -15.89
N ASN A 213 -5.32 -13.00 -16.39
CA ASN A 213 -6.35 -13.66 -15.58
C ASN A 213 -7.16 -12.68 -14.71
N ASP A 214 -7.40 -11.47 -15.18
CA ASP A 214 -8.14 -10.42 -14.48
C ASP A 214 -7.60 -10.13 -13.06
N MET A 215 -6.28 -10.31 -12.85
CA MET A 215 -5.67 -10.19 -11.54
C MET A 215 -5.74 -8.77 -11.01
N LEU A 216 -5.36 -7.78 -11.84
CA LEU A 216 -5.36 -6.36 -11.47
C LEU A 216 -6.78 -5.84 -11.23
N SER A 217 -7.69 -6.14 -12.15
CA SER A 217 -9.10 -5.75 -12.04
C SER A 217 -9.78 -6.38 -10.82
N THR A 218 -9.44 -7.63 -10.48
CA THR A 218 -9.91 -8.32 -9.27
C THR A 218 -9.39 -7.65 -8.00
N ILE A 219 -8.09 -7.31 -7.92
CA ILE A 219 -7.51 -6.59 -6.78
C ILE A 219 -8.20 -5.25 -6.61
N TRP A 220 -8.31 -4.47 -7.69
CA TRP A 220 -8.95 -3.16 -7.63
C TRP A 220 -10.42 -3.24 -7.20
N SER A 221 -11.16 -4.19 -7.75
CA SER A 221 -12.56 -4.43 -7.38
C SER A 221 -12.71 -4.85 -5.90
N TYR A 222 -11.81 -5.70 -5.40
CA TYR A 222 -11.77 -6.05 -3.98
C TYR A 222 -11.47 -4.84 -3.11
N MET A 223 -10.44 -4.08 -3.43
CA MET A 223 -10.03 -2.90 -2.66
C MET A 223 -11.11 -1.82 -2.65
N SER A 224 -11.77 -1.60 -3.77
CA SER A 224 -12.88 -0.62 -3.87
C SER A 224 -14.07 -0.98 -2.96
N ARG A 225 -14.31 -2.26 -2.73
CA ARG A 225 -15.35 -2.73 -1.79
C ARG A 225 -14.88 -2.77 -0.34
N ALA A 226 -13.63 -3.17 -0.12
CA ALA A 226 -13.08 -3.32 1.22
C ALA A 226 -12.77 -1.97 1.87
N ALA A 227 -12.28 -0.98 1.11
CA ALA A 227 -11.85 0.30 1.65
C ALA A 227 -12.95 1.04 2.46
N PRO A 228 -14.21 1.19 1.99
CA PRO A 228 -15.28 1.75 2.81
C PRO A 228 -15.58 0.94 4.06
N MET A 229 -15.50 -0.39 3.98
CA MET A 229 -15.76 -1.29 5.11
C MET A 229 -14.72 -1.15 6.22
N THR A 230 -13.50 -0.72 5.89
CA THR A 230 -12.48 -0.42 6.91
C THR A 230 -12.93 0.67 7.89
N GLN A 231 -13.88 1.51 7.49
CA GLN A 231 -14.40 2.60 8.31
C GLN A 231 -15.49 2.15 9.31
N ILE A 232 -16.07 0.95 9.09
CA ILE A 232 -17.09 0.31 9.93
C ILE A 232 -16.74 -1.17 10.15
N PRO A 233 -15.62 -1.49 10.81
CA PRO A 233 -15.12 -2.87 10.89
C PRO A 233 -16.11 -3.88 11.48
N TRP A 234 -16.99 -3.45 12.40
CA TRP A 234 -18.01 -4.31 12.98
C TRP A 234 -19.01 -4.84 11.94
N PHE A 235 -19.33 -4.04 10.91
CA PHE A 235 -20.23 -4.48 9.84
C PHE A 235 -19.57 -5.56 8.97
N ASP A 236 -18.28 -5.40 8.66
CA ASP A 236 -17.50 -6.43 7.94
C ASP A 236 -17.48 -7.76 8.71
N GLU A 237 -17.32 -7.70 10.05
CA GLU A 237 -17.34 -8.89 10.90
C GLU A 237 -18.70 -9.60 10.91
N VAL A 238 -19.80 -8.85 11.02
CA VAL A 238 -21.16 -9.40 11.09
C VAL A 238 -21.63 -9.89 9.73
N TRP A 239 -21.28 -9.20 8.64
CA TRP A 239 -21.84 -9.46 7.32
C TRP A 239 -20.91 -10.28 6.43
N GLN A 240 -19.65 -9.83 6.22
CA GLN A 240 -18.76 -10.48 5.25
C GLN A 240 -17.98 -11.65 5.85
N LYS A 241 -17.59 -11.55 7.11
CA LYS A 241 -16.75 -12.54 7.80
C LYS A 241 -17.53 -13.44 8.75
N ASN A 242 -18.85 -13.41 8.69
CA ASN A 242 -19.72 -14.32 9.42
C ASN A 242 -19.90 -15.61 8.63
N SER A 243 -19.63 -16.77 9.26
CA SER A 243 -19.71 -18.08 8.62
C SER A 243 -21.12 -18.41 8.09
N PHE A 244 -22.15 -17.95 8.77
CA PHE A 244 -23.55 -18.13 8.34
C PHE A 244 -23.86 -17.29 7.10
N MET A 245 -23.45 -16.00 7.10
CA MET A 245 -23.66 -15.13 5.95
C MET A 245 -22.82 -15.55 4.74
N ALA A 246 -21.64 -16.15 4.96
CA ALA A 246 -20.78 -16.66 3.90
C ALA A 246 -21.45 -17.77 3.05
N MET A 247 -22.43 -18.51 3.61
CA MET A 247 -23.20 -19.52 2.86
C MET A 247 -24.09 -18.91 1.78
N PHE A 248 -24.51 -17.66 1.95
CA PHE A 248 -25.36 -16.94 1.01
C PHE A 248 -24.56 -16.03 0.04
N GLN A 249 -23.27 -15.88 0.27
CA GLN A 249 -22.42 -15.06 -0.59
C GLN A 249 -21.87 -15.89 -1.75
N LYS A 250 -22.11 -15.44 -2.98
CA LYS A 250 -21.43 -15.99 -4.16
C LYS A 250 -19.94 -15.69 -4.03
N THR A 251 -19.11 -16.69 -3.77
CA THR A 251 -17.66 -16.56 -3.89
C THR A 251 -17.35 -16.29 -5.35
N THR A 252 -16.94 -15.07 -5.69
CA THR A 252 -16.37 -14.76 -6.99
C THR A 252 -15.13 -15.65 -7.17
N GLY A 253 -15.14 -16.46 -8.22
CA GLY A 253 -14.31 -17.65 -8.37
C GLY A 253 -12.81 -17.46 -8.49
N PHE A 254 -12.28 -16.25 -8.48
CA PHE A 254 -10.86 -15.97 -8.59
C PHE A 254 -10.36 -15.21 -7.37
N SER A 255 -9.50 -15.84 -6.60
CA SER A 255 -8.87 -15.24 -5.43
C SER A 255 -7.35 -15.29 -5.61
N ILE A 256 -6.66 -14.18 -5.37
CA ILE A 256 -5.19 -14.15 -5.33
C ILE A 256 -4.65 -15.22 -4.38
N LEU A 257 -5.37 -15.49 -3.31
CA LEU A 257 -5.04 -16.60 -2.40
C LEU A 257 -5.06 -17.95 -3.13
N GLY A 258 -5.96 -18.13 -4.12
CA GLY A 258 -6.01 -19.33 -4.98
C GLY A 258 -4.78 -19.42 -5.89
N ILE A 259 -4.34 -18.31 -6.50
CA ILE A 259 -3.12 -18.27 -7.32
C ILE A 259 -1.91 -18.62 -6.47
N VAL A 260 -1.76 -17.95 -5.33
CA VAL A 260 -0.67 -18.21 -4.38
C VAL A 260 -0.68 -19.69 -3.96
N GLY A 261 -1.85 -20.23 -3.61
CA GLY A 261 -2.01 -21.65 -3.26
C GLY A 261 -1.57 -22.59 -4.37
N LYS A 262 -1.91 -22.29 -5.63
CA LYS A 262 -1.47 -23.05 -6.81
C LYS A 262 0.06 -23.07 -6.95
N TYR A 263 0.71 -21.89 -6.89
CA TYR A 263 2.18 -21.81 -6.99
C TYR A 263 2.89 -22.51 -5.83
N ILE A 264 2.34 -22.43 -4.62
CA ILE A 264 2.86 -23.16 -3.46
C ILE A 264 2.75 -24.67 -3.69
N ALA A 265 1.61 -25.17 -4.17
CA ALA A 265 1.40 -26.59 -4.45
C ALA A 265 2.31 -27.09 -5.57
N GLU A 266 2.44 -26.35 -6.69
CA GLU A 266 3.37 -26.66 -7.78
C GLU A 266 4.81 -26.77 -7.27
N ARG A 267 5.26 -25.84 -6.41
CA ARG A 267 6.61 -25.89 -5.83
C ARG A 267 6.79 -27.05 -4.87
N GLN A 268 5.80 -27.40 -4.07
CA GLN A 268 5.87 -28.56 -3.19
C GLN A 268 5.97 -29.87 -3.98
N GLU A 269 5.23 -29.99 -5.07
CA GLU A 269 5.29 -31.17 -5.93
C GLU A 269 6.64 -31.29 -6.66
N ALA A 270 7.14 -30.16 -7.20
CA ALA A 270 8.47 -30.13 -7.83
C ALA A 270 9.60 -30.52 -6.85
N ARG A 271 9.52 -30.11 -5.59
CA ARG A 271 10.47 -30.52 -4.54
C ARG A 271 10.41 -32.01 -4.22
N LYS A 272 9.21 -32.61 -4.20
CA LYS A 272 9.06 -34.07 -3.97
C LYS A 272 9.60 -34.90 -5.12
N SER A 273 9.39 -34.44 -6.35
CA SER A 273 9.77 -35.18 -7.56
C SER A 273 11.24 -35.01 -7.97
N GLN A 274 12.00 -34.11 -7.32
CA GLN A 274 13.34 -33.67 -7.70
C GLN A 274 13.45 -33.27 -9.19
N LYS A 275 12.33 -33.05 -9.88
CA LYS A 275 12.27 -32.69 -11.31
C LYS A 275 12.16 -31.17 -11.46
N GLY A 276 13.07 -30.60 -12.26
CA GLY A 276 12.82 -29.34 -12.96
C GLY A 276 12.89 -28.05 -12.14
N ILE A 277 13.55 -28.05 -10.98
CA ILE A 277 13.97 -26.80 -10.36
C ILE A 277 15.30 -26.45 -11.02
N ASP A 278 15.33 -25.32 -11.72
CA ASP A 278 16.60 -24.71 -12.13
C ASP A 278 17.40 -24.46 -10.85
N LYS A 279 18.35 -25.35 -10.55
CA LYS A 279 19.09 -25.35 -9.28
C LYS A 279 19.79 -24.03 -9.01
N ASP A 280 20.09 -23.28 -10.06
CA ASP A 280 20.78 -21.98 -9.93
C ASP A 280 19.84 -20.82 -9.56
N LEU A 281 18.54 -20.90 -9.83
CA LEU A 281 17.57 -19.82 -9.61
C LEU A 281 16.44 -20.21 -8.63
N GLY A 282 15.94 -21.44 -8.70
CA GLY A 282 14.80 -21.89 -7.92
C GLY A 282 15.04 -21.94 -6.41
N ASP A 283 16.28 -22.15 -5.98
CA ASP A 283 16.64 -22.22 -4.55
C ASP A 283 16.95 -20.85 -3.92
N ARG A 284 16.87 -19.76 -4.70
CA ARG A 284 17.17 -18.39 -4.25
C ARG A 284 15.96 -17.48 -4.20
N ASP A 285 14.78 -17.94 -4.62
CA ASP A 285 13.57 -17.15 -4.54
C ASP A 285 12.97 -17.12 -3.11
N MET A 286 12.10 -16.14 -2.87
CA MET A 286 11.54 -15.93 -1.53
C MET A 286 10.70 -17.10 -1.02
N LEU A 287 9.97 -17.80 -1.91
CA LEU A 287 9.17 -18.97 -1.52
C LEU A 287 10.03 -20.12 -1.01
N SER A 288 11.20 -20.37 -1.63
CA SER A 288 12.15 -21.37 -1.17
C SER A 288 12.65 -21.07 0.24
N HIS A 289 13.02 -19.81 0.50
CA HIS A 289 13.40 -19.37 1.84
C HIS A 289 12.25 -19.48 2.87
N PHE A 290 11.02 -19.18 2.47
CA PHE A 290 9.87 -19.32 3.37
C PHE A 290 9.64 -20.79 3.77
N PHE A 291 9.82 -21.74 2.85
CA PHE A 291 9.76 -23.16 3.17
C PHE A 291 10.88 -23.60 4.12
N GLU A 292 12.11 -23.13 3.91
CA GLU A 292 13.24 -23.44 4.80
C GLU A 292 13.00 -22.93 6.21
N ILE A 293 12.57 -21.67 6.37
CA ILE A 293 12.24 -21.08 7.65
C ILE A 293 11.11 -21.85 8.34
N GLN A 294 10.08 -22.27 7.60
CA GLN A 294 8.98 -23.07 8.17
C GLN A 294 9.45 -24.45 8.61
N ALA A 295 10.33 -25.09 7.85
CA ALA A 295 10.85 -26.42 8.16
C ALA A 295 11.79 -26.42 9.39
N THR A 296 12.58 -25.37 9.56
CA THR A 296 13.54 -25.23 10.67
C THR A 296 12.92 -24.71 11.97
N ASN A 297 11.67 -24.22 11.93
CA ASN A 297 11.01 -23.62 13.09
C ASN A 297 9.61 -24.21 13.34
N SER A 298 9.54 -25.26 14.14
CA SER A 298 8.30 -25.98 14.48
C SER A 298 7.28 -25.13 15.29
N SER A 299 7.70 -24.02 15.88
CA SER A 299 6.82 -23.12 16.61
C SER A 299 5.95 -22.25 15.72
N LEU A 300 6.27 -22.18 14.42
CA LEU A 300 5.53 -21.37 13.46
C LEU A 300 4.19 -22.03 13.08
N PRO A 301 3.12 -21.26 12.99
CA PRO A 301 1.86 -21.76 12.46
C PRO A 301 2.00 -22.35 11.05
N PRO A 302 1.33 -23.46 10.71
CA PRO A 302 1.48 -24.14 9.42
C PRO A 302 1.03 -23.29 8.22
N TRP A 303 0.24 -22.26 8.45
CA TRP A 303 -0.24 -21.35 7.42
C TRP A 303 0.75 -20.20 7.10
N CYS A 304 1.89 -20.10 7.80
CA CYS A 304 2.83 -18.98 7.63
C CYS A 304 3.35 -18.85 6.21
N VAL A 305 3.75 -19.93 5.54
CA VAL A 305 4.21 -19.87 4.15
C VAL A 305 3.15 -19.23 3.26
N THR A 306 1.89 -19.65 3.39
CA THR A 306 0.80 -19.08 2.60
C THR A 306 0.61 -17.58 2.93
N ALA A 307 0.65 -17.21 4.19
CA ALA A 307 0.46 -15.81 4.61
C ALA A 307 1.62 -14.91 4.15
N TRP A 308 2.86 -15.38 4.26
CA TRP A 308 4.04 -14.64 3.79
C TRP A 308 4.03 -14.47 2.28
N THR A 309 3.76 -15.55 1.54
CA THR A 309 3.72 -15.52 0.07
C THR A 309 2.58 -14.62 -0.42
N PHE A 310 1.38 -14.76 0.14
CA PHE A 310 0.26 -13.89 -0.17
C PHE A 310 0.57 -12.42 0.11
N SER A 311 1.13 -12.14 1.30
CA SER A 311 1.53 -10.78 1.69
C SER A 311 2.58 -10.20 0.73
N ASN A 312 3.58 -11.01 0.35
CA ASN A 312 4.65 -10.59 -0.53
C ASN A 312 4.13 -10.17 -1.91
N VAL A 313 3.27 -10.99 -2.51
CA VAL A 313 2.66 -10.72 -3.82
C VAL A 313 1.80 -9.46 -3.80
N ILE A 314 0.85 -9.36 -2.86
CA ILE A 314 -0.07 -8.22 -2.80
C ILE A 314 0.65 -6.93 -2.43
N ALA A 315 1.52 -6.98 -1.42
CA ALA A 315 2.12 -5.76 -0.92
C ALA A 315 3.22 -5.22 -1.85
N GLY A 316 3.98 -6.09 -2.52
CA GLY A 316 5.13 -5.68 -3.33
C GLY A 316 4.76 -5.13 -4.71
N SER A 317 3.68 -5.62 -5.32
CA SER A 317 3.32 -5.26 -6.69
C SER A 317 2.67 -3.88 -6.79
N ASP A 318 1.46 -3.72 -6.24
CA ASP A 318 0.70 -2.46 -6.38
C ASP A 318 1.39 -1.28 -5.71
N SER A 319 2.00 -1.49 -4.53
CA SER A 319 2.60 -0.38 -3.78
C SER A 319 3.83 0.19 -4.49
N THR A 320 4.67 -0.67 -5.07
CA THR A 320 5.85 -0.23 -5.81
C THR A 320 5.46 0.43 -7.13
N ALA A 321 4.45 -0.12 -7.83
CA ALA A 321 3.92 0.47 -9.05
C ALA A 321 3.40 1.90 -8.86
N VAL A 322 2.71 2.19 -7.74
CA VAL A 322 2.24 3.55 -7.43
C VAL A 322 3.40 4.55 -7.39
N VAL A 323 4.49 4.21 -6.69
CA VAL A 323 5.65 5.08 -6.60
C VAL A 323 6.36 5.20 -7.96
N MET A 324 6.52 4.09 -8.70
CA MET A 324 7.10 4.11 -10.05
C MET A 324 6.33 5.07 -10.97
N LYS A 325 5.00 4.92 -11.02
CA LYS A 325 4.13 5.79 -11.82
C LYS A 325 4.25 7.26 -11.44
N THR A 326 4.35 7.54 -10.15
CA THR A 326 4.54 8.90 -9.66
C THR A 326 5.88 9.48 -10.10
N VAL A 327 6.97 8.73 -9.97
CA VAL A 327 8.30 9.16 -10.44
C VAL A 327 8.27 9.40 -11.95
N TRP A 328 7.79 8.44 -12.74
CA TRP A 328 7.76 8.54 -14.20
C TRP A 328 6.87 9.67 -14.71
N TYR A 329 5.65 9.82 -14.16
CA TYR A 329 4.77 10.91 -14.56
C TYR A 329 5.43 12.27 -14.30
N ASN A 330 6.02 12.47 -13.14
CA ASN A 330 6.62 13.74 -12.80
C ASN A 330 7.91 14.00 -13.59
N LEU A 331 8.73 13.00 -13.87
CA LEU A 331 9.89 13.15 -14.76
C LEU A 331 9.45 13.62 -16.14
N LEU A 332 8.38 13.05 -16.69
CA LEU A 332 7.86 13.42 -18.02
C LEU A 332 7.13 14.77 -18.01
N ALA A 333 6.45 15.11 -16.93
CA ALA A 333 5.73 16.39 -16.80
C ALA A 333 6.66 17.58 -16.46
N TYR A 334 7.86 17.30 -15.92
CA TYR A 334 8.85 18.32 -15.55
C TYR A 334 10.18 18.08 -16.30
N PRO A 335 10.31 18.54 -17.56
CA PRO A 335 11.46 18.25 -18.42
C PRO A 335 12.82 18.64 -17.83
N ASP A 336 12.89 19.72 -17.05
CA ASP A 336 14.14 20.13 -16.39
C ASP A 336 14.64 19.08 -15.41
N THR A 337 13.73 18.49 -14.63
CA THR A 337 14.04 17.38 -13.72
C THR A 337 14.54 16.15 -14.49
N LEU A 338 13.84 15.81 -15.58
CA LEU A 338 14.22 14.69 -16.45
C LEU A 338 15.62 14.88 -17.04
N ASN A 339 15.88 16.06 -17.59
CA ASN A 339 17.17 16.39 -18.22
C ASN A 339 18.32 16.37 -17.21
N ARG A 340 18.09 16.90 -16.01
CA ARG A 340 19.10 16.87 -14.94
C ARG A 340 19.39 15.45 -14.46
N LEU A 341 18.36 14.61 -14.27
CA LEU A 341 18.58 13.22 -13.91
C LEU A 341 19.34 12.47 -15.01
N ARG A 342 18.98 12.71 -16.28
CA ARG A 342 19.68 12.11 -17.41
C ARG A 342 21.14 12.55 -17.47
N ALA A 343 21.43 13.83 -17.24
CA ALA A 343 22.80 14.34 -17.19
C ALA A 343 23.62 13.66 -16.09
N GLU A 344 23.05 13.50 -14.89
CA GLU A 344 23.71 12.76 -13.80
C GLU A 344 24.05 11.32 -14.20
N LEU A 345 23.09 10.60 -14.82
CA LEU A 345 23.30 9.21 -15.25
C LEU A 345 24.42 9.09 -16.27
N LEU A 346 24.46 9.98 -17.27
CA LEU A 346 25.48 9.98 -18.33
C LEU A 346 26.86 10.37 -17.79
N GLU A 347 26.91 11.36 -16.92
CA GLU A 347 28.14 11.78 -16.26
C GLU A 347 28.70 10.66 -15.39
N ALA A 348 27.87 9.99 -14.61
CA ALA A 348 28.29 8.87 -13.77
C ALA A 348 28.75 7.66 -14.62
N GLU A 349 28.08 7.36 -15.73
CA GLU A 349 28.51 6.31 -16.66
C GLU A 349 29.85 6.63 -17.29
N SER A 350 30.08 7.88 -17.74
CA SER A 350 31.33 8.30 -18.38
C SER A 350 32.54 8.30 -17.43
N LYS A 351 32.32 8.59 -16.15
CA LYS A 351 33.38 8.59 -15.12
C LYS A 351 33.80 7.19 -14.69
N LYS A 352 32.99 6.18 -14.97
CA LYS A 352 33.27 4.80 -14.60
C LYS A 352 34.09 4.09 -15.68
N SER A 353 35.24 3.54 -15.32
CA SER A 353 36.04 2.72 -16.23
C SER A 353 35.23 1.55 -16.75
N GLY A 354 35.02 1.50 -18.07
CA GLY A 354 34.17 0.52 -18.74
C GLY A 354 32.66 0.82 -18.72
N GLY A 355 32.26 2.00 -18.25
CA GLY A 355 30.86 2.41 -18.15
C GLY A 355 30.06 1.66 -17.08
N PHE A 356 28.75 1.78 -17.16
CA PHE A 356 27.85 1.00 -16.29
C PHE A 356 27.80 -0.47 -16.70
N SER A 357 27.40 -1.30 -15.77
CA SER A 357 27.16 -2.73 -15.99
C SER A 357 26.18 -2.97 -17.14
N LYS A 358 26.44 -3.97 -17.97
CA LYS A 358 25.58 -4.35 -19.11
C LYS A 358 24.82 -5.65 -18.79
N PRO A 359 23.61 -5.86 -19.32
CA PRO A 359 22.88 -4.96 -20.22
C PRO A 359 22.20 -3.78 -19.52
N PHE A 360 22.12 -3.74 -18.19
CA PHE A 360 21.51 -2.67 -17.39
C PHE A 360 22.44 -2.24 -16.26
N PRO A 361 22.39 -0.97 -15.82
CA PRO A 361 23.14 -0.51 -14.66
C PRO A 361 22.89 -1.42 -13.44
N SER A 362 23.96 -1.84 -12.76
CA SER A 362 23.83 -2.59 -11.51
C SER A 362 23.44 -1.67 -10.36
N TRP A 363 22.97 -2.24 -9.24
CA TRP A 363 22.73 -1.48 -8.03
C TRP A 363 23.95 -0.63 -7.62
N LYS A 364 25.15 -1.21 -7.70
CA LYS A 364 26.41 -0.51 -7.39
C LYS A 364 26.71 0.68 -8.31
N ASP A 365 26.15 0.68 -9.52
CA ASP A 365 26.30 1.80 -10.44
C ASP A 365 25.43 2.99 -10.07
N VAL A 366 24.29 2.76 -9.42
CA VAL A 366 23.22 3.77 -9.27
C VAL A 366 22.82 4.06 -7.82
N CYS A 367 23.26 3.27 -6.85
CA CYS A 367 22.78 3.39 -5.46
C CYS A 367 23.16 4.72 -4.81
N ASP A 368 24.28 5.30 -5.20
CA ASP A 368 24.84 6.52 -4.60
C ASP A 368 24.66 7.77 -5.49
N LEU A 369 23.81 7.70 -6.54
CA LEU A 369 23.51 8.85 -7.38
C LEU A 369 22.55 9.81 -6.66
N PRO A 370 22.99 11.02 -6.29
CA PRO A 370 22.24 11.88 -5.39
C PRO A 370 20.93 12.40 -5.98
N TYR A 371 20.90 12.71 -7.29
CA TYR A 371 19.70 13.23 -7.91
C TYR A 371 18.68 12.13 -8.26
N LEU A 372 19.15 10.94 -8.62
CA LEU A 372 18.30 9.75 -8.73
C LEU A 372 17.64 9.44 -7.38
N ASP A 373 18.42 9.49 -6.30
CA ASP A 373 17.90 9.28 -4.96
C ASP A 373 16.85 10.35 -4.59
N ALA A 374 17.12 11.61 -4.91
CA ALA A 374 16.20 12.72 -4.70
C ALA A 374 14.87 12.53 -5.46
N CYS A 375 14.90 12.12 -6.73
CA CYS A 375 13.71 11.84 -7.53
C CYS A 375 12.89 10.66 -6.94
N VAL A 376 13.56 9.61 -6.52
CA VAL A 376 12.90 8.44 -5.90
C VAL A 376 12.26 8.82 -4.55
N LEU A 377 12.99 9.56 -3.69
CA LEU A 377 12.46 10.03 -2.40
C LEU A 377 11.28 10.97 -2.57
N GLU A 378 11.30 11.85 -3.57
CA GLU A 378 10.18 12.75 -3.84
C GLU A 378 8.95 11.98 -4.34
N GLY A 379 9.13 10.99 -5.20
CA GLY A 379 8.03 10.10 -5.60
C GLY A 379 7.43 9.33 -4.41
N ILE A 380 8.26 8.80 -3.53
CA ILE A 380 7.86 8.14 -2.28
C ILE A 380 7.06 9.11 -1.38
N ARG A 381 7.46 10.36 -1.29
CA ARG A 381 6.78 11.38 -0.50
C ARG A 381 5.42 11.77 -1.10
N LEU A 382 5.38 12.08 -2.39
CA LEU A 382 4.18 12.64 -3.04
C LEU A 382 3.01 11.66 -3.12
N HIS A 383 3.26 10.41 -3.51
CA HIS A 383 2.19 9.41 -3.59
C HIS A 383 2.54 8.16 -2.76
N PRO A 384 2.38 8.23 -1.43
CA PRO A 384 2.41 7.02 -0.62
C PRO A 384 1.30 6.07 -1.12
N PRO A 385 1.57 4.76 -1.26
CA PRO A 385 0.57 3.81 -1.78
C PRO A 385 -0.74 3.80 -1.01
N PHE A 386 -0.72 4.20 0.25
CA PHE A 386 -1.89 4.27 1.13
C PHE A 386 -2.18 5.71 1.53
N CYS A 387 -3.46 6.09 1.56
CA CYS A 387 -3.85 7.42 2.03
C CYS A 387 -4.74 7.42 3.28
N LEU A 388 -5.29 6.27 3.66
CA LEU A 388 -6.10 6.19 4.87
C LEU A 388 -5.20 6.18 6.12
N PRO A 389 -5.65 6.75 7.25
CA PRO A 389 -4.84 6.79 8.47
C PRO A 389 -4.41 5.41 8.95
N PHE A 390 -3.15 5.26 9.33
CA PHE A 390 -2.64 4.05 9.95
C PHE A 390 -3.08 3.98 11.42
N GLU A 391 -4.30 3.49 11.64
CA GLU A 391 -4.98 3.52 12.91
C GLU A 391 -4.29 2.71 14.02
N ARG A 392 -4.28 3.29 15.21
CA ARG A 392 -3.81 2.70 16.47
C ARG A 392 -4.81 2.97 17.58
N VAL A 393 -4.84 2.12 18.57
CA VAL A 393 -5.68 2.29 19.75
C VAL A 393 -4.83 2.83 20.90
N VAL A 394 -5.27 3.92 21.52
CA VAL A 394 -4.63 4.50 22.69
C VAL A 394 -4.64 3.49 23.83
N PRO A 395 -3.47 3.19 24.43
CA PRO A 395 -3.35 2.19 25.49
C PRO A 395 -3.96 2.65 26.82
N LYS A 396 -3.92 1.74 27.80
CA LYS A 396 -4.34 2.03 29.19
C LYS A 396 -3.57 3.24 29.73
N GLY A 397 -4.29 4.14 30.40
CA GLY A 397 -3.75 5.39 30.94
C GLY A 397 -3.96 6.61 30.03
N GLY A 398 -4.34 6.39 28.76
CA GLY A 398 -4.47 7.51 27.81
C GLY A 398 -3.13 8.06 27.35
N ILE A 399 -3.16 9.15 26.59
CA ILE A 399 -1.95 9.84 26.11
C ILE A 399 -2.22 11.31 25.84
N VAL A 400 -1.18 12.13 25.95
CA VAL A 400 -1.18 13.54 25.49
C VAL A 400 -0.40 13.62 24.17
N ILE A 401 -1.02 14.16 23.12
CA ILE A 401 -0.40 14.43 21.82
C ILE A 401 -0.75 15.86 21.43
N GLY A 402 0.24 16.67 21.06
CA GLY A 402 0.01 18.08 20.70
C GLY A 402 -0.70 18.89 21.77
N GLY A 403 -0.43 18.62 23.05
CA GLY A 403 -1.08 19.29 24.18
C GLY A 403 -2.51 18.83 24.48
N GLN A 404 -3.09 17.90 23.71
CA GLN A 404 -4.44 17.37 23.91
C GLN A 404 -4.42 15.95 24.50
N TYR A 405 -5.28 15.71 25.49
CA TYR A 405 -5.40 14.39 26.12
C TYR A 405 -6.39 13.50 25.37
N PHE A 406 -5.96 12.28 25.06
CA PHE A 406 -6.77 11.23 24.45
C PHE A 406 -6.95 10.07 25.44
N PRO A 407 -8.20 9.76 25.85
CA PRO A 407 -8.44 8.67 26.78
C PRO A 407 -8.19 7.30 26.14
N GLN A 408 -7.94 6.30 27.02
CA GLN A 408 -7.82 4.90 26.61
C GLN A 408 -8.91 4.46 25.62
N GLY A 409 -8.52 3.69 24.60
CA GLY A 409 -9.44 3.15 23.60
C GLY A 409 -9.82 4.14 22.50
N THR A 410 -9.37 5.41 22.56
CA THR A 410 -9.46 6.32 21.40
C THR A 410 -8.63 5.75 20.27
N VAL A 411 -9.16 5.78 19.05
CA VAL A 411 -8.41 5.46 17.85
C VAL A 411 -7.71 6.72 17.38
N VAL A 412 -6.40 6.65 17.20
CA VAL A 412 -5.60 7.74 16.61
C VAL A 412 -4.90 7.19 15.36
N GLY A 413 -4.65 8.02 14.38
CA GLY A 413 -3.94 7.57 13.18
C GLY A 413 -3.43 8.73 12.34
N MET A 414 -2.42 8.44 11.52
CA MET A 414 -1.81 9.40 10.62
C MET A 414 -1.95 8.89 9.19
N SER A 415 -2.47 9.75 8.30
CA SER A 415 -2.50 9.47 6.86
C SER A 415 -1.12 9.78 6.26
N PRO A 416 -0.45 8.82 5.61
CA PRO A 416 0.83 9.11 4.95
C PRO A 416 0.72 10.25 3.92
N TYR A 417 -0.40 10.35 3.21
CA TYR A 417 -0.62 11.41 2.22
C TYR A 417 -0.62 12.80 2.84
N VAL A 418 -1.29 12.96 4.00
CA VAL A 418 -1.37 14.23 4.74
C VAL A 418 -0.04 14.55 5.41
N VAL A 419 0.55 13.59 6.11
CA VAL A 419 1.82 13.77 6.83
C VAL A 419 2.95 14.16 5.89
N ASN A 420 3.05 13.49 4.74
CA ASN A 420 4.08 13.76 3.75
C ASN A 420 3.92 15.12 3.04
N ARG A 421 2.81 15.83 3.28
CA ARG A 421 2.51 17.17 2.76
C ARG A 421 2.47 18.24 3.85
N HIS A 422 2.97 17.92 5.04
CA HIS A 422 3.01 18.86 6.15
C HIS A 422 3.92 20.06 5.82
N LYS A 423 3.32 21.20 5.51
CA LYS A 423 4.03 22.41 5.05
C LYS A 423 5.14 22.89 5.98
N PRO A 424 4.95 22.93 7.31
CA PRO A 424 6.04 23.33 8.21
C PRO A 424 7.29 22.44 8.09
N THR A 425 7.13 21.17 7.68
CA THR A 425 8.23 20.22 7.51
C THR A 425 8.80 20.23 6.10
N PHE A 426 7.94 20.22 5.08
CA PHE A 426 8.35 20.04 3.68
C PHE A 426 8.36 21.34 2.85
N GLY A 427 7.94 22.47 3.42
CA GLY A 427 7.87 23.78 2.75
C GLY A 427 6.49 24.07 2.16
N GLU A 428 6.30 25.32 1.73
CA GLU A 428 5.03 25.77 1.14
C GLU A 428 4.71 25.05 -0.18
N ASP A 429 5.75 24.56 -0.86
CA ASP A 429 5.68 23.76 -2.08
C ASP A 429 5.49 22.24 -1.84
N ALA A 430 5.03 21.85 -0.65
CA ALA A 430 4.86 20.45 -0.27
C ALA A 430 3.92 19.64 -1.19
N GLU A 431 3.03 20.31 -1.93
CA GLU A 431 2.14 19.68 -2.94
C GLU A 431 2.81 19.47 -4.30
N ILE A 432 3.96 20.12 -4.55
CA ILE A 432 4.61 20.18 -5.84
C ILE A 432 5.78 19.20 -5.89
N TRP A 433 5.98 18.60 -7.06
CA TRP A 433 7.17 17.82 -7.36
C TRP A 433 8.42 18.71 -7.33
N ASN A 434 9.31 18.44 -6.38
CA ASN A 434 10.56 19.16 -6.21
C ASN A 434 11.65 18.25 -5.62
N PRO A 435 12.43 17.52 -6.45
CA PRO A 435 13.51 16.68 -5.98
C PRO A 435 14.63 17.46 -5.26
N ASP A 436 14.81 18.74 -5.54
CA ASP A 436 15.82 19.57 -4.88
C ASP A 436 15.60 19.72 -3.38
N ARG A 437 14.39 19.42 -2.90
CA ARG A 437 14.08 19.30 -1.48
C ARG A 437 15.03 18.34 -0.74
N TRP A 438 15.51 17.31 -1.44
CA TRP A 438 16.40 16.27 -0.92
C TRP A 438 17.89 16.58 -1.12
N MET A 439 18.21 17.60 -1.94
CA MET A 439 19.57 18.06 -2.21
C MET A 439 20.05 19.03 -1.13
N VAL A 440 20.01 18.58 0.11
CA VAL A 440 20.33 19.36 1.32
C VAL A 440 21.37 18.60 2.15
N PRO A 441 22.04 19.27 3.13
CA PRO A 441 22.97 18.58 4.01
C PRO A 441 22.37 17.35 4.67
N GLU A 442 23.19 16.31 4.86
CA GLU A 442 22.79 14.98 5.29
C GLU A 442 21.95 14.97 6.58
N GLU A 443 22.25 15.83 7.54
CA GLU A 443 21.47 15.96 8.77
C GLU A 443 20.02 16.40 8.49
N LYS A 444 19.85 17.40 7.62
CA LYS A 444 18.53 17.89 7.22
C LYS A 444 17.79 16.83 6.40
N LYS A 445 18.49 16.13 5.48
CA LYS A 445 17.94 15.04 4.68
C LYS A 445 17.39 13.93 5.57
N ARG A 446 18.15 13.49 6.59
CA ARG A 446 17.68 12.47 7.54
C ARG A 446 16.43 12.89 8.33
N LYS A 447 16.35 14.17 8.72
CA LYS A 447 15.16 14.71 9.39
C LYS A 447 13.93 14.67 8.47
N LEU A 448 14.10 15.06 7.20
CA LEU A 448 13.03 14.96 6.21
C LEU A 448 12.61 13.51 5.96
N GLU A 449 13.56 12.59 5.77
CA GLU A 449 13.26 11.15 5.60
C GLU A 449 12.51 10.55 6.80
N ALA A 450 12.90 10.93 8.03
CA ALA A 450 12.21 10.48 9.25
C ALA A 450 10.78 11.00 9.34
N SER A 451 10.46 12.08 8.63
CA SER A 451 9.13 12.68 8.55
C SER A 451 8.24 12.06 7.46
N VAL A 452 8.81 11.24 6.56
CA VAL A 452 8.06 10.54 5.50
C VAL A 452 7.46 9.25 6.04
N MET A 453 6.14 9.11 5.91
CA MET A 453 5.40 8.00 6.49
C MET A 453 5.01 6.90 5.48
N THR A 454 5.48 6.97 4.26
CA THR A 454 5.14 6.04 3.17
C THR A 454 5.42 4.58 3.52
N PHE A 455 6.56 4.30 4.14
CA PHE A 455 6.89 2.96 4.61
C PHE A 455 6.38 2.64 6.02
N GLY A 456 5.50 3.49 6.59
CA GLY A 456 5.10 3.40 7.98
C GLY A 456 6.25 3.69 8.93
N ALA A 457 6.09 3.37 10.23
CA ALA A 457 7.10 3.66 11.23
C ALA A 457 7.12 2.62 12.37
N GLY A 458 8.17 2.70 13.18
CA GLY A 458 8.37 1.89 14.37
C GLY A 458 8.43 0.40 14.09
N ARG A 459 7.92 -0.42 15.03
CA ARG A 459 7.95 -1.89 14.90
C ARG A 459 7.17 -2.46 13.71
N ARG A 460 6.27 -1.65 13.12
CA ARG A 460 5.41 -2.00 11.99
C ARG A 460 5.89 -1.40 10.66
N VAL A 461 7.13 -0.92 10.62
CA VAL A 461 7.77 -0.42 9.39
C VAL A 461 7.75 -1.50 8.29
N CYS A 462 7.65 -1.06 7.05
CA CYS A 462 7.60 -1.92 5.87
C CYS A 462 8.85 -2.81 5.79
N LEU A 463 8.64 -4.13 5.66
CA LEU A 463 9.72 -5.08 5.42
C LEU A 463 10.30 -4.94 4.01
N GLY A 464 9.45 -4.69 3.01
CA GLY A 464 9.82 -4.64 1.60
C GLY A 464 10.50 -3.34 1.14
N ARG A 465 10.86 -2.41 2.05
CA ARG A 465 11.46 -1.12 1.67
C ARG A 465 12.66 -1.27 0.72
N HIS A 466 13.58 -2.19 1.01
CA HIS A 466 14.77 -2.37 0.18
C HIS A 466 14.47 -3.02 -1.16
N VAL A 467 13.43 -3.88 -1.24
CA VAL A 467 12.95 -4.44 -2.51
C VAL A 467 12.39 -3.33 -3.40
N ALA A 468 11.51 -2.48 -2.85
CA ALA A 468 10.94 -1.36 -3.59
C ALA A 468 12.02 -0.36 -4.07
N LEU A 469 13.02 -0.04 -3.22
CA LEU A 469 14.13 0.83 -3.60
C LEU A 469 15.01 0.19 -4.70
N LEU A 470 15.25 -1.12 -4.63
CA LEU A 470 15.96 -1.84 -5.67
C LEU A 470 15.23 -1.73 -7.01
N GLU A 471 13.93 -2.01 -7.04
CA GLU A 471 13.12 -1.92 -8.25
C GLU A 471 13.14 -0.50 -8.84
N LEU A 472 12.87 0.53 -8.01
CA LEU A 472 12.83 1.93 -8.44
C LEU A 472 14.17 2.41 -9.00
N LYS A 473 15.27 2.19 -8.27
CA LYS A 473 16.61 2.61 -8.68
C LYS A 473 17.18 1.80 -9.84
N LYS A 474 16.57 0.66 -10.19
CA LYS A 474 16.95 -0.13 -11.35
C LYS A 474 16.17 0.24 -12.61
N ILE A 475 14.84 0.33 -12.52
CA ILE A 475 13.99 0.56 -13.70
C ILE A 475 14.16 1.97 -14.28
N VAL A 476 14.31 3.00 -13.41
CA VAL A 476 14.43 4.38 -13.87
C VAL A 476 15.68 4.60 -14.73
N PRO A 477 16.90 4.27 -14.28
CA PRO A 477 18.10 4.40 -15.11
C PRO A 477 18.07 3.48 -16.34
N ALA A 478 17.59 2.23 -16.20
CA ALA A 478 17.55 1.27 -17.29
C ALA A 478 16.74 1.78 -18.48
N LEU A 479 15.60 2.40 -18.23
CA LEU A 479 14.75 2.95 -19.29
C LEU A 479 15.25 4.31 -19.79
N LEU A 480 15.71 5.22 -18.91
CA LEU A 480 16.17 6.56 -19.30
C LEU A 480 17.45 6.56 -20.14
N LEU A 481 18.33 5.58 -19.93
CA LEU A 481 19.54 5.44 -20.73
C LEU A 481 19.26 4.82 -22.11
N ARG A 482 18.18 4.04 -22.24
CA ARG A 482 17.82 3.33 -23.47
C ARG A 482 16.84 4.08 -24.36
N TYR A 483 15.92 4.84 -23.74
CA TYR A 483 14.77 5.43 -24.44
C TYR A 483 14.62 6.93 -24.19
N GLU A 484 13.95 7.56 -25.16
CA GLU A 484 13.34 8.87 -25.02
C GLU A 484 11.82 8.69 -25.01
N PHE A 485 11.18 9.18 -23.95
CA PHE A 485 9.74 9.16 -23.79
C PHE A 485 9.18 10.57 -23.97
N GLU A 486 8.07 10.65 -24.68
CA GLU A 486 7.30 11.88 -24.87
C GLU A 486 5.90 11.68 -24.29
N LEU A 487 5.50 12.51 -23.31
CA LEU A 487 4.17 12.50 -22.74
C LEU A 487 3.19 13.18 -23.71
N VAL A 488 2.20 12.45 -24.22
CA VAL A 488 1.29 12.92 -25.26
C VAL A 488 0.27 13.91 -24.70
N ASP A 489 -0.36 13.58 -23.57
CA ASP A 489 -1.35 14.45 -22.92
C ASP A 489 -1.33 14.27 -21.39
N ALA A 490 -0.70 15.21 -20.70
CA ALA A 490 -0.64 15.22 -19.24
C ALA A 490 -2.03 15.31 -18.57
N LYS A 491 -3.06 15.83 -19.24
CA LYS A 491 -4.41 15.98 -18.67
C LYS A 491 -5.17 14.66 -18.58
N ARG A 492 -4.74 13.65 -19.30
CA ARG A 492 -5.33 12.30 -19.22
C ARG A 492 -4.93 11.54 -17.97
N TYR A 493 -3.80 11.89 -17.37
CA TYR A 493 -3.35 11.25 -16.13
C TYR A 493 -4.34 11.48 -15.00
N LYS A 494 -4.79 10.38 -14.39
CA LYS A 494 -5.77 10.40 -13.32
C LYS A 494 -5.32 9.55 -12.16
N VAL A 495 -5.72 9.98 -10.96
CA VAL A 495 -5.40 9.33 -9.69
C VAL A 495 -6.69 9.08 -8.94
N GLU A 496 -6.96 7.83 -8.60
CA GLU A 496 -8.06 7.38 -7.74
C GLU A 496 -7.50 6.62 -6.55
N ASN A 497 -8.18 6.67 -5.42
CA ASN A 497 -7.81 5.91 -4.23
C ASN A 497 -8.93 5.01 -3.74
N SER A 498 -8.62 3.73 -3.59
CA SER A 498 -9.48 2.74 -2.94
C SER A 498 -8.62 1.78 -2.13
N TRP A 499 -8.08 2.24 -1.01
CA TRP A 499 -7.01 1.66 -0.21
C TRP A 499 -5.63 1.87 -0.83
N PHE A 500 -5.34 1.26 -2.01
CA PHE A 500 -4.22 1.64 -2.87
C PHE A 500 -4.63 2.77 -3.83
N PHE A 501 -3.65 3.48 -4.35
CA PHE A 501 -3.86 4.36 -5.48
C PHE A 501 -3.94 3.58 -6.78
N ARG A 502 -4.79 4.02 -7.68
CA ARG A 502 -4.82 3.66 -9.09
C ARG A 502 -4.45 4.90 -9.89
N GLN A 503 -3.42 4.78 -10.70
CA GLN A 503 -2.92 5.85 -11.57
C GLN A 503 -2.91 5.33 -12.99
N TYR A 504 -3.51 6.04 -13.92
CA TYR A 504 -3.69 5.64 -15.32
C TYR A 504 -3.80 6.85 -16.23
N GLY A 505 -3.66 6.63 -17.57
CA GLY A 505 -3.71 7.68 -18.58
C GLY A 505 -2.37 8.40 -18.74
N MET A 506 -1.25 7.73 -18.50
CA MET A 506 0.10 8.21 -18.80
C MET A 506 0.49 7.81 -20.22
N ASP A 507 -0.21 8.39 -21.20
CA ASP A 507 0.01 8.08 -22.61
C ASP A 507 1.33 8.66 -23.09
N VAL A 508 2.19 7.79 -23.60
CA VAL A 508 3.52 8.16 -24.09
C VAL A 508 3.79 7.61 -25.48
N LYS A 509 4.67 8.29 -26.20
CA LYS A 509 5.45 7.72 -27.31
C LYS A 509 6.86 7.42 -26.82
N VAL A 510 7.49 6.43 -27.41
CA VAL A 510 8.85 6.02 -27.05
C VAL A 510 9.70 5.88 -28.32
N LYS A 511 10.94 6.35 -28.23
CA LYS A 511 11.97 6.18 -29.27
C LYS A 511 13.23 5.60 -28.63
N GLN A 512 13.95 4.77 -29.39
CA GLN A 512 15.26 4.31 -28.96
C GLN A 512 16.22 5.50 -29.00
N ARG A 513 17.01 5.65 -27.97
CA ARG A 513 18.00 6.68 -27.89
C ARG A 513 19.22 6.28 -28.72
N LEU A 514 19.66 7.17 -29.60
CA LEU A 514 20.92 7.02 -30.31
C LEU A 514 22.05 7.04 -29.29
N GLN A 515 22.82 5.98 -29.22
CA GLN A 515 24.06 5.97 -28.41
C GLN A 515 25.02 6.97 -29.06
N GLN A 516 25.27 8.09 -28.40
CA GLN A 516 26.31 9.06 -28.80
C GLN A 516 27.68 8.55 -28.33
#